data_e6f9bbe0b757eb3b87237411e7624019
#
_entry.id   e6f9bbe0b757eb3b87237411e7624019
#
_cell.length_a   1.000
_cell.length_b   1.000
_cell.length_c   1.000
_cell.angle_alpha   90.00
_cell.angle_beta   90.00
_cell.angle_gamma   90.00
#
_symmetry.space_group_name_H-M   'P 1'
#
loop_
_entity.id
_entity.type
_entity.pdbx_description
1 polymer ?
#
loop_
_entity_poly.entity_id
_entity_poly.type
_entity_poly.pdbx_seq_one_letter_code
_entity_poly.pdbx_strand_id
1 'polypeptide(L)'
;MNTTPFRFARASLGTAVLSISLLASACGGKDATGDTTPAPDTTEPAPATKTLFERLGGLEAIKAVTKDFVANLAADTRINTYFANSDLPKLEGLLVEQVCEATGGPCKYSGRDMRTTHTGMKLTEADFNALVEDLIKSLDKFGVPEAEKGELLGALGGMKGDIVGL
;
A
#
# COMPACT_ATOMS: atom_id res chain seq x y z
N MET A 1 32.95 -1.36 5.37
CA MET A 1 32.07 -1.53 4.20
C MET A 1 31.67 -2.99 4.15
N ASN A 2 30.56 -3.34 4.79
CA ASN A 2 30.03 -4.71 4.81
C ASN A 2 28.60 -4.67 4.30
N THR A 3 28.43 -5.03 3.05
CA THR A 3 27.15 -5.23 2.41
C THR A 3 26.71 -6.68 2.64
N THR A 4 25.73 -6.89 3.49
CA THR A 4 25.10 -8.20 3.69
C THR A 4 23.88 -8.28 2.77
N PRO A 5 23.82 -9.22 1.82
CA PRO A 5 22.64 -9.38 0.97
C PRO A 5 21.54 -10.13 1.73
N PHE A 6 20.36 -9.56 1.78
CA PHE A 6 19.15 -10.23 2.23
C PHE A 6 18.79 -11.36 1.26
N ARG A 7 18.88 -12.60 1.75
CA ARG A 7 18.45 -13.80 1.02
C ARG A 7 16.95 -14.02 1.27
N PHE A 8 16.17 -13.88 0.23
CA PHE A 8 14.80 -14.38 0.21
C PHE A 8 14.80 -15.91 0.15
N ALA A 9 14.28 -16.57 1.17
CA ALA A 9 14.06 -18.00 1.20
C ALA A 9 12.88 -18.37 0.28
N ARG A 10 13.17 -19.11 -0.79
CA ARG A 10 12.15 -19.78 -1.61
C ARG A 10 11.61 -20.97 -0.82
N ALA A 11 10.33 -20.92 -0.48
CA ALA A 11 9.60 -22.09 0.01
C ALA A 11 9.21 -22.99 -1.15
N SER A 12 9.64 -24.25 -1.05
CA SER A 12 9.47 -25.32 -2.04
C SER A 12 8.04 -25.88 -1.96
N LEU A 13 7.39 -26.06 -3.12
CA LEU A 13 6.12 -26.79 -3.24
C LEU A 13 6.34 -28.27 -2.96
N GLY A 14 5.63 -28.80 -1.98
CA GLY A 14 5.47 -30.23 -1.75
C GLY A 14 4.12 -30.70 -2.37
N THR A 15 4.21 -31.43 -3.45
CA THR A 15 3.12 -32.19 -4.04
C THR A 15 2.87 -33.46 -3.22
N ALA A 16 1.67 -33.61 -2.65
CA ALA A 16 1.21 -34.88 -2.12
C ALA A 16 -0.04 -35.32 -2.89
N VAL A 17 0.16 -36.37 -3.69
CA VAL A 17 -0.89 -37.13 -4.37
C VAL A 17 -1.33 -38.21 -3.38
N LEU A 18 -2.60 -38.34 -3.08
CA LEU A 18 -3.10 -39.59 -2.48
C LEU A 18 -4.48 -39.96 -3.01
N SER A 19 -4.52 -41.21 -3.31
CA SER A 19 -5.38 -42.00 -4.15
C SER A 19 -6.81 -42.18 -3.66
N ILE A 20 -7.65 -42.44 -4.64
CA ILE A 20 -9.05 -42.87 -4.67
C ILE A 20 -9.22 -44.24 -4.01
N SER A 21 -10.29 -44.40 -3.25
CA SER A 21 -10.91 -45.72 -3.04
C SER A 21 -12.43 -45.58 -3.09
N LEU A 22 -13.01 -46.13 -4.16
CA LEU A 22 -14.44 -46.43 -4.30
C LEU A 22 -14.80 -47.63 -3.43
N LEU A 23 -15.91 -47.53 -2.73
CA LEU A 23 -16.74 -48.69 -2.38
C LEU A 23 -18.21 -48.30 -2.44
N ALA A 24 -18.90 -48.87 -3.38
CA ALA A 24 -20.34 -48.86 -3.50
C ALA A 24 -20.95 -49.90 -2.57
N SER A 25 -22.07 -49.60 -1.93
CA SER A 25 -23.08 -50.60 -1.65
C SER A 25 -24.45 -50.00 -1.40
N ALA A 26 -25.40 -50.65 -1.91
CA ALA A 26 -26.77 -50.26 -2.18
C ALA A 26 -27.74 -50.56 -1.03
N CYS A 27 -28.96 -50.05 -1.24
CA CYS A 27 -30.30 -50.47 -0.84
C CYS A 27 -30.89 -50.04 0.51
N GLY A 28 -31.95 -49.26 0.35
CA GLY A 28 -33.29 -49.67 0.82
C GLY A 28 -33.79 -49.03 2.12
N GLY A 29 -34.90 -48.33 2.00
CA GLY A 29 -35.76 -48.12 3.18
C GLY A 29 -36.45 -46.73 3.17
N LYS A 30 -37.74 -46.80 2.94
CA LYS A 30 -38.74 -45.74 2.95
C LYS A 30 -39.00 -45.15 4.33
N ASP A 31 -39.61 -43.99 4.23
CA ASP A 31 -40.59 -43.31 5.12
C ASP A 31 -40.07 -42.26 6.09
N ALA A 32 -40.40 -41.07 5.70
CA ALA A 32 -41.34 -40.12 6.33
C ALA A 32 -40.86 -39.29 7.51
N THR A 33 -41.27 -38.07 7.38
CA THR A 33 -41.48 -36.98 8.32
C THR A 33 -40.30 -36.05 8.53
N GLY A 34 -40.56 -34.83 8.02
CA GLY A 34 -39.72 -33.69 8.08
C GLY A 34 -39.36 -33.24 9.50
N ASP A 35 -38.12 -32.96 9.61
CA ASP A 35 -37.66 -31.95 10.54
C ASP A 35 -36.61 -31.12 9.79
N THR A 36 -37.07 -29.98 9.29
CA THR A 36 -36.21 -29.02 8.63
C THR A 36 -35.52 -28.23 9.71
N THR A 37 -34.48 -28.78 10.28
CA THR A 37 -33.52 -27.98 11.04
C THR A 37 -32.72 -27.13 10.05
N PRO A 38 -32.81 -25.80 10.09
CA PRO A 38 -31.93 -24.98 9.30
C PRO A 38 -30.49 -25.24 9.73
N ALA A 39 -29.68 -25.71 8.79
CA ALA A 39 -28.24 -25.74 9.00
C ALA A 39 -27.78 -24.33 9.37
N PRO A 40 -26.89 -24.16 10.39
CA PRO A 40 -26.32 -22.88 10.67
C PRO A 40 -25.54 -22.44 9.41
N ASP A 41 -25.99 -21.33 8.82
CA ASP A 41 -25.29 -20.62 7.77
C ASP A 41 -23.98 -20.07 8.36
N THR A 42 -22.98 -20.94 8.45
CA THR A 42 -21.63 -20.53 8.80
C THR A 42 -21.02 -19.94 7.53
N THR A 43 -21.43 -18.74 7.20
CA THR A 43 -20.71 -17.91 6.25
C THR A 43 -19.37 -17.57 6.90
N GLU A 44 -18.39 -18.41 6.70
CA GLU A 44 -16.99 -18.11 7.01
C GLU A 44 -16.64 -16.83 6.26
N PRO A 45 -16.24 -15.75 6.96
CA PRO A 45 -15.89 -14.51 6.29
C PRO A 45 -14.74 -14.80 5.34
N ALA A 46 -14.92 -14.44 4.07
CA ALA A 46 -13.88 -14.55 3.07
C ALA A 46 -12.58 -13.92 3.62
N PRO A 47 -11.40 -14.52 3.40
CA PRO A 47 -10.14 -14.00 3.91
C PRO A 47 -10.00 -12.55 3.45
N ALA A 48 -9.91 -11.64 4.43
CA ALA A 48 -9.78 -10.22 4.18
C ALA A 48 -8.52 -10.00 3.32
N THR A 49 -8.70 -9.43 2.13
CA THR A 49 -7.57 -9.08 1.27
C THR A 49 -6.72 -8.05 2.00
N LYS A 50 -5.38 -8.26 2.00
CA LYS A 50 -4.44 -7.34 2.64
C LYS A 50 -4.60 -5.93 2.09
N THR A 51 -4.62 -4.94 2.97
CA THR A 51 -4.63 -3.53 2.59
C THR A 51 -3.38 -3.19 1.78
N LEU A 52 -3.39 -2.09 1.03
CA LEU A 52 -2.18 -1.61 0.35
C LEU A 52 -1.07 -1.30 1.37
N PHE A 53 -1.42 -0.76 2.55
CA PHE A 53 -0.50 -0.56 3.67
C PHE A 53 0.27 -1.84 4.05
N GLU A 54 -0.45 -2.95 4.20
CA GLU A 54 0.17 -4.25 4.57
C GLU A 54 1.02 -4.81 3.42
N ARG A 55 0.60 -4.61 2.17
CA ARG A 55 1.34 -5.05 0.97
C ARG A 55 2.62 -4.23 0.75
N LEU A 56 2.61 -2.96 1.11
CA LEU A 56 3.79 -2.08 1.10
C LEU A 56 4.80 -2.40 2.21
N GLY A 57 4.46 -3.29 3.15
CA GLY A 57 5.35 -3.67 4.26
C GLY A 57 5.11 -2.90 5.55
N GLY A 58 3.99 -2.19 5.66
CA GLY A 58 3.58 -1.49 6.87
C GLY A 58 4.37 -0.21 7.17
N LEU A 59 4.26 0.25 8.42
CA LEU A 59 4.74 1.57 8.82
C LEU A 59 6.25 1.76 8.65
N GLU A 60 7.05 0.74 8.97
CA GLU A 60 8.52 0.86 8.88
C GLU A 60 9.01 0.95 7.43
N ALA A 61 8.37 0.23 6.51
CA ALA A 61 8.67 0.34 5.09
C ALA A 61 8.27 1.73 4.55
N ILE A 62 7.09 2.23 4.92
CA ILE A 62 6.64 3.58 4.54
C ILE A 62 7.62 4.64 5.06
N LYS A 63 8.06 4.56 6.32
CA LYS A 63 9.07 5.47 6.87
C LYS A 63 10.37 5.46 6.08
N ALA A 64 10.87 4.27 5.72
CA ALA A 64 12.13 4.14 4.98
C ALA A 64 12.01 4.78 3.58
N VAL A 65 10.92 4.50 2.86
CA VAL A 65 10.63 5.11 1.54
C VAL A 65 10.48 6.62 1.66
N THR A 66 9.68 7.10 2.62
CA THR A 66 9.40 8.54 2.80
C THR A 66 10.66 9.32 3.15
N LYS A 67 11.53 8.78 4.01
CA LYS A 67 12.81 9.39 4.32
C LYS A 67 13.69 9.59 3.08
N ASP A 68 13.80 8.57 2.25
CA ASP A 68 14.56 8.65 1.00
C ASP A 68 13.90 9.61 0.01
N PHE A 69 12.58 9.62 -0.08
CA PHE A 69 11.82 10.54 -0.91
C PHE A 69 12.07 12.00 -0.51
N VAL A 70 12.02 12.35 0.78
CA VAL A 70 12.31 13.70 1.26
C VAL A 70 13.76 14.11 0.94
N ALA A 71 14.70 13.17 0.99
CA ALA A 71 16.07 13.43 0.58
C ALA A 71 16.18 13.72 -0.94
N ASN A 72 15.42 13.01 -1.78
CA ASN A 72 15.36 13.27 -3.22
C ASN A 72 14.76 14.65 -3.50
N LEU A 73 13.64 15.02 -2.83
CA LEU A 73 13.03 16.37 -2.96
C LEU A 73 14.00 17.49 -2.63
N ALA A 74 14.78 17.32 -1.56
CA ALA A 74 15.78 18.32 -1.14
C ALA A 74 16.95 18.44 -2.14
N ALA A 75 17.23 17.38 -2.90
CA ALA A 75 18.30 17.34 -3.89
C ALA A 75 17.85 17.76 -5.30
N ASP A 76 16.56 17.65 -5.63
CA ASP A 76 16.05 17.97 -6.95
C ASP A 76 15.95 19.49 -7.19
N THR A 77 16.85 20.02 -7.99
CA THR A 77 16.93 21.46 -8.29
C THR A 77 15.71 22.03 -9.02
N ARG A 78 14.84 21.17 -9.56
CA ARG A 78 13.58 21.60 -10.20
C ARG A 78 12.56 22.11 -9.18
N ILE A 79 12.55 21.51 -7.98
CA ILE A 79 11.49 21.72 -6.97
C ILE A 79 11.99 22.00 -5.55
N ASN A 80 13.30 21.83 -5.26
CA ASN A 80 13.84 21.97 -3.90
C ASN A 80 13.62 23.36 -3.29
N THR A 81 13.46 24.40 -4.10
CA THR A 81 13.18 25.76 -3.63
C THR A 81 11.87 25.87 -2.85
N TYR A 82 10.88 25.03 -3.15
CA TYR A 82 9.63 24.99 -2.39
C TYR A 82 9.82 24.48 -0.98
N PHE A 83 10.89 23.72 -0.73
CA PHE A 83 11.20 23.10 0.55
C PHE A 83 12.30 23.84 1.34
N ALA A 84 12.91 24.90 0.75
CA ALA A 84 14.08 25.59 1.32
C ALA A 84 13.86 26.11 2.75
N ASN A 85 12.63 26.47 3.11
CA ASN A 85 12.26 26.97 4.43
C ASN A 85 11.39 25.98 5.22
N SER A 86 11.30 24.74 4.77
CA SER A 86 10.48 23.72 5.41
C SER A 86 11.28 22.98 6.49
N ASP A 87 10.59 22.62 7.57
CA ASP A 87 11.09 21.65 8.55
C ASP A 87 10.98 20.25 7.91
N LEU A 88 12.07 19.77 7.31
CA LEU A 88 12.09 18.47 6.61
C LEU A 88 11.75 17.28 7.51
N PRO A 89 12.23 17.19 8.77
CA PRO A 89 11.78 16.14 9.68
C PRO A 89 10.26 16.16 9.93
N LYS A 90 9.68 17.34 10.08
CA LYS A 90 8.22 17.47 10.24
C LYS A 90 7.48 17.09 8.95
N LEU A 91 7.98 17.49 7.78
CA LEU A 91 7.43 17.11 6.49
C LEU A 91 7.45 15.59 6.31
N GLU A 92 8.59 14.95 6.62
CA GLU A 92 8.72 13.49 6.59
C GLU A 92 7.65 12.81 7.45
N GLY A 93 7.46 13.27 8.69
CA GLY A 93 6.43 12.73 9.57
C GLY A 93 5.01 12.85 9.01
N LEU A 94 4.66 14.01 8.46
CA LEU A 94 3.36 14.23 7.83
C LEU A 94 3.14 13.38 6.58
N LEU A 95 4.16 13.20 5.75
CA LEU A 95 4.09 12.33 4.58
C LEU A 95 3.93 10.86 4.98
N VAL A 96 4.60 10.41 6.05
CA VAL A 96 4.38 9.06 6.60
C VAL A 96 2.94 8.87 7.04
N GLU A 97 2.36 9.81 7.78
CA GLU A 97 0.97 9.75 8.20
C GLU A 97 0.02 9.72 6.99
N GLN A 98 0.24 10.58 6.00
CA GLN A 98 -0.57 10.69 4.81
C GLN A 98 -0.55 9.40 3.98
N VAL A 99 0.62 8.84 3.71
CA VAL A 99 0.75 7.58 2.97
C VAL A 99 0.14 6.43 3.76
N CYS A 100 0.38 6.35 5.06
CA CYS A 100 -0.19 5.33 5.93
C CYS A 100 -1.73 5.37 5.91
N GLU A 101 -2.35 6.54 6.06
CA GLU A 101 -3.81 6.68 6.01
C GLU A 101 -4.36 6.37 4.62
N ALA A 102 -3.75 6.91 3.56
CA ALA A 102 -4.20 6.73 2.18
C ALA A 102 -4.12 5.27 1.71
N THR A 103 -3.27 4.47 2.32
CA THR A 103 -3.08 3.05 1.97
C THR A 103 -3.85 2.08 2.88
N GLY A 104 -4.69 2.60 3.78
CA GLY A 104 -5.52 1.80 4.68
C GLY A 104 -4.78 1.33 5.93
N GLY A 105 -3.73 2.04 6.34
CA GLY A 105 -3.03 1.84 7.61
C GLY A 105 -3.75 2.48 8.80
N PRO A 106 -3.25 2.26 10.01
CA PRO A 106 -3.90 2.71 11.25
C PRO A 106 -3.65 4.19 11.59
N CYS A 107 -2.85 4.89 10.78
CA CYS A 107 -2.48 6.29 11.03
C CYS A 107 -3.64 7.24 10.72
N LYS A 108 -3.50 8.47 11.24
CA LYS A 108 -4.35 9.61 10.87
C LYS A 108 -3.46 10.76 10.46
N TYR A 109 -3.73 11.31 9.29
CA TYR A 109 -3.04 12.51 8.83
C TYR A 109 -3.38 13.71 9.71
N SER A 110 -2.38 14.29 10.32
CA SER A 110 -2.53 15.42 11.26
C SER A 110 -2.19 16.77 10.63
N GLY A 111 -1.79 16.78 9.37
CA GLY A 111 -1.43 17.98 8.64
C GLY A 111 -2.64 18.80 8.17
N ARG A 112 -2.36 19.94 7.52
CA ARG A 112 -3.38 20.72 6.84
C ARG A 112 -3.80 20.01 5.55
N ASP A 113 -5.05 20.25 5.11
CA ASP A 113 -5.49 19.75 3.80
C ASP A 113 -4.60 20.26 2.66
N MET A 114 -4.60 19.54 1.53
CA MET A 114 -3.72 19.83 0.40
C MET A 114 -3.97 21.22 -0.17
N ARG A 115 -5.22 21.60 -0.36
CA ARG A 115 -5.59 22.91 -0.91
C ARG A 115 -5.06 24.05 -0.05
N THR A 116 -5.32 24.02 1.26
CA THR A 116 -4.83 25.02 2.22
C THR A 116 -3.28 25.06 2.24
N THR A 117 -2.64 23.91 2.14
CA THR A 117 -1.18 23.80 2.17
C THR A 117 -0.52 24.42 0.93
N HIS A 118 -1.14 24.25 -0.25
CA HIS A 118 -0.51 24.61 -1.53
C HIS A 118 -1.06 25.91 -2.13
N THR A 119 -2.11 26.50 -1.55
CA THR A 119 -2.65 27.79 -2.02
C THR A 119 -1.56 28.88 -2.01
N GLY A 120 -1.42 29.56 -3.14
CA GLY A 120 -0.44 30.63 -3.35
C GLY A 120 0.95 30.16 -3.76
N MET A 121 1.22 28.85 -3.76
CA MET A 121 2.52 28.31 -4.20
C MET A 121 2.70 28.33 -5.72
N LYS A 122 1.60 28.42 -6.49
CA LYS A 122 1.58 28.45 -7.95
C LYS A 122 2.31 27.26 -8.58
N LEU A 123 2.16 26.09 -7.96
CA LEU A 123 2.78 24.86 -8.44
C LEU A 123 2.26 24.50 -9.83
N THR A 124 3.16 24.15 -10.73
CA THR A 124 2.83 23.72 -12.08
C THR A 124 2.68 22.20 -12.16
N GLU A 125 2.15 21.74 -13.29
CA GLU A 125 2.16 20.30 -13.60
C GLU A 125 3.57 19.71 -13.66
N ALA A 126 4.53 20.50 -14.14
CA ALA A 126 5.94 20.07 -14.21
C ALA A 126 6.52 19.86 -12.81
N ASP A 127 6.20 20.73 -11.85
CA ASP A 127 6.63 20.59 -10.46
C ASP A 127 6.01 19.35 -9.81
N PHE A 128 4.72 19.12 -10.06
CA PHE A 128 4.03 17.93 -9.57
C PHE A 128 4.63 16.64 -10.15
N ASN A 129 4.92 16.63 -11.45
CA ASN A 129 5.54 15.47 -12.09
C ASN A 129 6.96 15.22 -11.57
N ALA A 130 7.74 16.26 -11.31
CA ALA A 130 9.07 16.12 -10.70
C ALA A 130 9.00 15.46 -9.32
N LEU A 131 8.04 15.87 -8.50
CA LEU A 131 7.78 15.25 -7.19
C LEU A 131 7.40 13.77 -7.34
N VAL A 132 6.52 13.43 -8.28
CA VAL A 132 6.12 12.04 -8.57
C VAL A 132 7.32 11.20 -9.01
N GLU A 133 8.20 11.73 -9.86
CA GLU A 133 9.43 11.06 -10.29
C GLU A 133 10.36 10.76 -9.10
N ASP A 134 10.50 11.67 -8.16
CA ASP A 134 11.31 11.47 -6.96
C ASP A 134 10.70 10.41 -6.03
N LEU A 135 9.37 10.35 -5.93
CA LEU A 135 8.69 9.27 -5.21
C LEU A 135 8.94 7.92 -5.89
N ILE A 136 8.81 7.85 -7.22
CA ILE A 136 9.06 6.62 -7.98
C ILE A 136 10.50 6.13 -7.76
N LYS A 137 11.50 7.02 -7.80
CA LYS A 137 12.91 6.65 -7.52
C LYS A 137 13.06 5.98 -6.15
N SER A 138 12.37 6.51 -5.14
CA SER A 138 12.41 5.91 -3.80
C SER A 138 11.71 4.56 -3.75
N LEU A 139 10.53 4.44 -4.37
CA LEU A 139 9.79 3.17 -4.43
C LEU A 139 10.60 2.09 -5.16
N ASP A 140 11.28 2.44 -6.25
CA ASP A 140 12.16 1.54 -7.00
C ASP A 140 13.37 1.11 -6.19
N LYS A 141 14.00 2.04 -5.49
CA LYS A 141 15.15 1.77 -4.61
C LYS A 141 14.81 0.75 -3.51
N PHE A 142 13.60 0.81 -2.98
CA PHE A 142 13.13 -0.14 -1.96
C PHE A 142 12.45 -1.38 -2.53
N GLY A 143 12.42 -1.54 -3.86
CA GLY A 143 11.91 -2.73 -4.53
C GLY A 143 10.40 -2.90 -4.40
N VAL A 144 9.64 -1.81 -4.31
CA VAL A 144 8.17 -1.86 -4.26
C VAL A 144 7.66 -2.37 -5.60
N PRO A 145 6.79 -3.43 -5.62
CA PRO A 145 6.29 -3.99 -6.86
C PRO A 145 5.43 -2.99 -7.66
N GLU A 146 5.37 -3.15 -8.98
CA GLU A 146 4.66 -2.23 -9.89
C GLU A 146 3.17 -2.06 -9.55
N ALA A 147 2.50 -3.13 -9.11
CA ALA A 147 1.09 -3.07 -8.73
C ALA A 147 0.87 -2.14 -7.54
N GLU A 148 1.66 -2.28 -6.48
CA GLU A 148 1.60 -1.46 -5.27
C GLU A 148 2.01 -0.01 -5.55
N LYS A 149 3.02 0.21 -6.40
CA LYS A 149 3.39 1.55 -6.88
C LYS A 149 2.23 2.23 -7.61
N GLY A 150 1.61 1.51 -8.54
CA GLY A 150 0.47 2.03 -9.30
C GLY A 150 -0.72 2.41 -8.40
N GLU A 151 -1.05 1.58 -7.42
CA GLU A 151 -2.12 1.88 -6.47
C GLU A 151 -1.79 3.10 -5.59
N LEU A 152 -0.56 3.18 -5.08
CA LEU A 152 -0.11 4.33 -4.27
C LEU A 152 -0.11 5.62 -5.09
N LEU A 153 0.47 5.61 -6.28
CA LEU A 153 0.50 6.77 -7.17
C LEU A 153 -0.91 7.21 -7.59
N GLY A 154 -1.82 6.27 -7.78
CA GLY A 154 -3.23 6.57 -8.05
C GLY A 154 -3.92 7.27 -6.88
N ALA A 155 -3.72 6.78 -5.66
CA ALA A 155 -4.26 7.38 -4.44
C ALA A 155 -3.74 8.81 -4.22
N LEU A 156 -2.43 9.03 -4.36
CA LEU A 156 -1.80 10.35 -4.21
C LEU A 156 -2.14 11.28 -5.38
N GLY A 157 -2.20 10.74 -6.60
CA GLY A 157 -2.56 11.48 -7.82
C GLY A 157 -3.97 12.07 -7.77
N GLY A 158 -4.88 11.47 -7.03
CA GLY A 158 -6.22 12.00 -6.79
C GLY A 158 -6.22 13.38 -6.11
N MET A 159 -5.14 13.75 -5.41
CA MET A 159 -4.99 15.05 -4.74
C MET A 159 -4.42 16.15 -5.66
N LYS A 160 -4.02 15.84 -6.90
CA LYS A 160 -3.39 16.78 -7.82
C LYS A 160 -4.18 18.08 -8.01
N GLY A 161 -5.53 17.99 -8.09
CA GLY A 161 -6.41 19.15 -8.25
C GLY A 161 -6.42 20.12 -7.06
N ASP A 162 -5.97 19.66 -5.89
CA ASP A 162 -5.80 20.47 -4.67
C ASP A 162 -4.35 20.92 -4.44
N ILE A 163 -3.50 20.76 -5.46
CA ILE A 163 -2.07 21.08 -5.38
C ILE A 163 -1.65 22.00 -6.52
N VAL A 164 -2.01 21.66 -7.76
CA VAL A 164 -1.56 22.34 -8.97
C VAL A 164 -2.45 23.52 -9.31
N GLY A 165 -1.83 24.66 -9.66
CA GLY A 165 -2.52 25.84 -10.16
C GLY A 165 -3.18 26.70 -9.09
N LEU A 166 -2.82 26.55 -7.82
CA LEU A 166 -3.37 27.29 -6.69
C LEU A 166 -2.51 28.49 -6.28
#